data_a91d4e6df849fb445df0711ef33cb3cd
#
_entry.id   a91d4e6df849fb445df0711ef33cb3cd
#
_cell.length_a   1.000
_cell.length_b   1.000
_cell.length_c   1.000
_cell.angle_alpha   90.00
_cell.angle_beta   90.00
_cell.angle_gamma   90.00
#
_symmetry.space_group_name_H-M   'P 1'
#
loop_
_entity.id
_entity.type
_entity.pdbx_description
1 polymer ?
#
loop_
_entity_poly.entity_id
_entity_poly.type
_entity_poly.pdbx_seq_one_letter_code
_entity_poly.pdbx_strand_id
1 'polypeptide(L)'
;MNFLWDKVTEWLKELLIGSIMSNLTGLFDNVNRQVAGIADNVGATPQAWNGGVFGMIRNLSDNVILPIAGVILALVATLELIQMIVDRNNMHDMDTFMLAKWVFKTACAVVIVPNTWNIVMAVFDVAQSVVSRASGLVIADTDIRIDSVIVGLEAKLAEMELGALFGLWVQSMFVGFTMWALAICIFIITYGRMIEIYLVTSVAPIPMATMANREWGQMGQNYLRSLFALGFQAFLIIICVAIYAVLVRGIAVENDVSTAIWTCMGYTVLLCFTLFKTSSLARSVFHAH
;
A
#
# COMPACT_ATOMS: atom_id res chain seq x y z
N MET A 1 -22.14 -39.49 -42.13
CA MET A 1 -22.23 -39.15 -40.70
C MET A 1 -20.96 -38.41 -40.23
N ASN A 2 -19.77 -38.70 -40.80
CA ASN A 2 -18.52 -38.02 -40.42
C ASN A 2 -18.47 -36.52 -40.72
N PHE A 3 -19.04 -36.08 -41.85
CA PHE A 3 -19.01 -34.66 -42.26
C PHE A 3 -19.73 -33.71 -41.26
N LEU A 4 -20.80 -34.14 -40.63
CA LEU A 4 -21.47 -33.34 -39.59
C LEU A 4 -20.66 -33.31 -38.27
N TRP A 5 -20.06 -34.44 -37.93
CA TRP A 5 -19.17 -34.52 -36.76
C TRP A 5 -17.92 -33.66 -36.93
N ASP A 6 -17.31 -33.66 -38.13
CA ASP A 6 -16.13 -32.82 -38.39
C ASP A 6 -16.46 -31.33 -38.28
N LYS A 7 -17.61 -30.90 -38.84
CA LYS A 7 -18.07 -29.51 -38.69
C LYS A 7 -18.39 -29.11 -37.26
N VAL A 8 -19.00 -29.97 -36.47
CA VAL A 8 -19.30 -29.71 -35.05
C VAL A 8 -18.01 -29.63 -34.24
N THR A 9 -17.06 -30.52 -34.55
CA THR A 9 -15.75 -30.51 -33.87
C THR A 9 -14.96 -29.23 -34.18
N GLU A 10 -14.96 -28.77 -35.44
CA GLU A 10 -14.30 -27.57 -35.88
C GLU A 10 -14.92 -26.30 -35.24
N TRP A 11 -16.26 -26.22 -35.23
CA TRP A 11 -16.99 -25.15 -34.54
C TRP A 11 -16.72 -25.13 -33.03
N LEU A 12 -16.68 -26.30 -32.37
CA LEU A 12 -16.34 -26.41 -30.94
C LEU A 12 -14.90 -25.97 -30.67
N LYS A 13 -13.94 -26.32 -31.53
CA LYS A 13 -12.55 -25.88 -31.43
C LYS A 13 -12.46 -24.36 -31.50
N GLU A 14 -13.07 -23.73 -32.49
CA GLU A 14 -13.09 -22.28 -32.65
C GLU A 14 -13.68 -21.58 -31.42
N LEU A 15 -14.78 -22.10 -30.87
CA LEU A 15 -15.44 -21.55 -29.69
C LEU A 15 -14.54 -21.66 -28.44
N LEU A 16 -13.88 -22.79 -28.22
CA LEU A 16 -12.97 -23.02 -27.12
C LEU A 16 -11.72 -22.14 -27.25
N ILE A 17 -11.09 -22.06 -28.42
CA ILE A 17 -9.93 -21.21 -28.68
C ILE A 17 -10.29 -19.76 -28.44
N GLY A 18 -11.41 -19.27 -28.98
CA GLY A 18 -11.86 -17.89 -28.75
C GLY A 18 -12.10 -17.58 -27.28
N SER A 19 -12.68 -18.52 -26.51
CA SER A 19 -12.88 -18.36 -25.08
C SER A 19 -11.57 -18.36 -24.29
N ILE A 20 -10.63 -19.27 -24.60
CA ILE A 20 -9.31 -19.32 -23.98
C ILE A 20 -8.55 -18.03 -24.26
N MET A 21 -8.53 -17.58 -25.52
CA MET A 21 -7.89 -16.34 -25.93
C MET A 21 -8.47 -15.12 -25.23
N SER A 22 -9.80 -15.03 -25.15
CA SER A 22 -10.48 -13.96 -24.41
C SER A 22 -10.11 -13.94 -22.93
N ASN A 23 -10.07 -15.10 -22.28
CA ASN A 23 -9.71 -15.21 -20.87
C ASN A 23 -8.23 -14.81 -20.63
N LEU A 24 -7.30 -15.21 -21.50
CA LEU A 24 -5.89 -14.88 -21.39
C LEU A 24 -5.60 -13.41 -21.72
N THR A 25 -6.22 -12.86 -22.76
CA THR A 25 -6.14 -11.44 -23.08
C THR A 25 -6.69 -10.61 -21.91
N GLY A 26 -7.85 -11.00 -21.38
CA GLY A 26 -8.45 -10.36 -20.21
C GLY A 26 -7.58 -10.43 -18.96
N LEU A 27 -6.77 -11.51 -18.79
CA LEU A 27 -5.81 -11.64 -17.71
C LEU A 27 -4.73 -10.54 -17.80
N PHE A 28 -4.06 -10.41 -18.94
CA PHE A 28 -3.00 -9.44 -19.12
C PHE A 28 -3.51 -8.01 -19.05
N ASP A 29 -4.66 -7.71 -19.64
CA ASP A 29 -5.31 -6.41 -19.53
C ASP A 29 -5.68 -6.06 -18.09
N ASN A 30 -6.13 -7.06 -17.32
CA ASN A 30 -6.40 -6.87 -15.90
C ASN A 30 -5.11 -6.64 -15.11
N VAL A 31 -4.02 -7.36 -15.40
CA VAL A 31 -2.72 -7.13 -14.79
C VAL A 31 -2.27 -5.70 -15.04
N ASN A 32 -2.25 -5.26 -16.29
CA ASN A 32 -1.83 -3.89 -16.64
C ASN A 32 -2.69 -2.83 -15.95
N ARG A 33 -4.02 -3.01 -15.96
CA ARG A 33 -4.95 -2.09 -15.27
C ARG A 33 -4.76 -2.08 -13.77
N GLN A 34 -4.53 -3.25 -13.14
CA GLN A 34 -4.29 -3.32 -11.70
C GLN A 34 -2.97 -2.67 -11.32
N VAL A 35 -1.90 -2.90 -12.10
CA VAL A 35 -0.59 -2.26 -11.89
C VAL A 35 -0.73 -0.73 -11.95
N ALA A 36 -1.37 -0.21 -12.99
CA ALA A 36 -1.61 1.24 -13.14
C ALA A 36 -2.51 1.78 -12.02
N GLY A 37 -3.63 1.12 -11.74
CA GLY A 37 -4.58 1.55 -10.71
C GLY A 37 -4.00 1.52 -9.29
N ILE A 38 -3.10 0.58 -8.99
CA ILE A 38 -2.39 0.56 -7.69
C ILE A 38 -1.47 1.77 -7.59
N ALA A 39 -0.70 2.09 -8.63
CA ALA A 39 0.20 3.23 -8.64
C ALA A 39 -0.55 4.54 -8.34
N ASP A 40 -1.69 4.74 -8.97
CA ASP A 40 -2.51 5.93 -8.78
C ASP A 40 -3.16 5.99 -7.39
N ASN A 41 -3.79 4.90 -6.96
CA ASN A 41 -4.51 4.86 -5.68
C ASN A 41 -3.58 4.87 -4.46
N VAL A 42 -2.46 4.16 -4.53
CA VAL A 42 -1.48 4.06 -3.44
C VAL A 42 -0.62 5.32 -3.38
N GLY A 43 -0.38 5.97 -4.52
CA GLY A 43 0.33 7.24 -4.62
C GLY A 43 -0.49 8.47 -4.21
N ALA A 44 -1.81 8.36 -4.03
CA ALA A 44 -2.64 9.49 -3.64
C ALA A 44 -2.33 9.97 -2.21
N THR A 45 -2.28 11.30 -2.01
CA THR A 45 -2.25 11.88 -0.65
C THR A 45 -3.60 11.69 0.04
N PRO A 46 -3.65 11.72 1.38
CA PRO A 46 -4.94 11.67 2.10
C PRO A 46 -5.93 12.74 1.65
N GLN A 47 -5.45 13.95 1.35
CA GLN A 47 -6.29 15.03 0.86
C GLN A 47 -6.86 14.77 -0.55
N ALA A 48 -6.03 14.23 -1.45
CA ALA A 48 -6.44 13.95 -2.83
C ALA A 48 -7.37 12.73 -2.93
N TRP A 49 -7.21 11.75 -2.02
CA TRP A 49 -7.99 10.52 -2.05
C TRP A 49 -9.48 10.74 -1.77
N ASN A 50 -9.83 11.50 -0.72
CA ASN A 50 -11.23 11.86 -0.41
C ASN A 50 -11.29 13.15 0.42
N GLY A 51 -11.57 14.28 -0.23
CA GLY A 51 -11.63 15.60 0.43
C GLY A 51 -12.71 15.71 1.51
N GLY A 52 -13.81 14.98 1.38
CA GLY A 52 -14.89 14.96 2.39
C GLY A 52 -14.46 14.27 3.68
N VAL A 53 -13.90 13.06 3.57
CA VAL A 53 -13.36 12.33 4.73
C VAL A 53 -12.20 13.10 5.34
N PHE A 54 -11.29 13.64 4.52
CA PHE A 54 -10.17 14.46 4.97
C PHE A 54 -10.64 15.67 5.82
N GLY A 55 -11.62 16.44 5.32
CA GLY A 55 -12.16 17.59 6.04
C GLY A 55 -12.83 17.21 7.36
N MET A 56 -13.60 16.10 7.38
CA MET A 56 -14.22 15.57 8.58
C MET A 56 -13.16 15.18 9.64
N ILE A 57 -12.16 14.42 9.26
CA ILE A 57 -11.08 13.95 10.17
C ILE A 57 -10.25 15.13 10.69
N ARG A 58 -9.95 16.12 9.84
CA ARG A 58 -9.28 17.34 10.25
C ARG A 58 -10.08 18.09 11.30
N ASN A 59 -11.38 18.31 11.06
CA ASN A 59 -12.25 18.98 12.03
C ASN A 59 -12.32 18.23 13.37
N LEU A 60 -12.33 16.88 13.34
CA LEU A 60 -12.28 16.07 14.55
C LEU A 60 -10.96 16.25 15.30
N SER A 61 -9.84 16.22 14.57
CA SER A 61 -8.52 16.44 15.16
C SER A 61 -8.38 17.82 15.78
N ASP A 62 -8.79 18.87 15.06
CA ASP A 62 -8.60 20.25 15.48
C ASP A 62 -9.55 20.65 16.63
N ASN A 63 -10.81 20.20 16.60
CA ASN A 63 -11.83 20.65 17.56
C ASN A 63 -11.99 19.73 18.78
N VAL A 64 -11.63 18.46 18.69
CA VAL A 64 -11.81 17.49 19.78
C VAL A 64 -10.46 17.05 20.35
N ILE A 65 -9.55 16.61 19.50
CA ILE A 65 -8.30 15.98 19.95
C ILE A 65 -7.27 17.03 20.37
N LEU A 66 -7.15 18.12 19.63
CA LEU A 66 -6.17 19.17 19.93
C LEU A 66 -6.37 19.83 21.31
N PRO A 67 -7.59 20.15 21.78
CA PRO A 67 -7.80 20.63 23.15
C PRO A 67 -7.35 19.61 24.21
N ILE A 68 -7.63 18.31 23.99
CA ILE A 68 -7.18 17.24 24.89
C ILE A 68 -5.65 17.17 24.92
N ALA A 69 -5.02 17.25 23.75
CA ALA A 69 -3.56 17.28 23.64
C ALA A 69 -2.94 18.49 24.36
N GLY A 70 -3.62 19.63 24.35
CA GLY A 70 -3.21 20.81 25.11
C GLY A 70 -3.18 20.57 26.63
N VAL A 71 -4.22 19.90 27.17
CA VAL A 71 -4.26 19.50 28.59
C VAL A 71 -3.15 18.49 28.90
N ILE A 72 -2.93 17.50 28.03
CA ILE A 72 -1.84 16.53 28.18
C ILE A 72 -0.48 17.22 28.14
N LEU A 73 -0.29 18.17 27.22
CA LEU A 73 0.95 18.94 27.14
C LEU A 73 1.23 19.73 28.43
N ALA A 74 0.21 20.39 29.00
CA ALA A 74 0.34 21.11 30.26
C ALA A 74 0.74 20.16 31.40
N LEU A 75 0.07 19.01 31.52
CA LEU A 75 0.40 17.98 32.51
C LEU A 75 1.84 17.46 32.34
N VAL A 76 2.21 17.09 31.11
CA VAL A 76 3.53 16.56 30.78
C VAL A 76 4.64 17.57 31.04
N ALA A 77 4.42 18.84 30.69
CA ALA A 77 5.38 19.92 30.97
C ALA A 77 5.54 20.15 32.47
N THR A 78 4.46 20.09 33.25
CA THR A 78 4.49 20.23 34.71
C THR A 78 5.26 19.06 35.37
N LEU A 79 4.97 17.82 34.92
CA LEU A 79 5.68 16.64 35.42
C LEU A 79 7.17 16.69 35.10
N GLU A 80 7.57 17.15 33.91
CA GLU A 80 8.97 17.34 33.55
C GLU A 80 9.66 18.38 34.46
N LEU A 81 8.95 19.47 34.81
CA LEU A 81 9.46 20.46 35.75
C LEU A 81 9.65 19.88 37.16
N ILE A 82 8.65 19.13 37.66
CA ILE A 82 8.70 18.46 38.96
C ILE A 82 9.87 17.47 39.01
N GLN A 83 10.00 16.63 38.00
CA GLN A 83 11.10 15.65 37.90
C GLN A 83 12.46 16.36 37.92
N MET A 84 12.60 17.46 37.18
CA MET A 84 13.82 18.24 37.13
C MET A 84 14.21 18.84 38.51
N ILE A 85 13.20 19.18 39.32
CA ILE A 85 13.42 19.69 40.70
C ILE A 85 13.79 18.53 41.64
N VAL A 86 13.07 17.41 41.55
CA VAL A 86 13.25 16.24 42.45
C VAL A 86 14.57 15.52 42.21
N ASP A 87 14.97 15.32 40.95
CA ASP A 87 16.22 14.62 40.60
C ASP A 87 17.47 15.27 41.18
N ARG A 88 17.42 16.54 41.58
CA ARG A 88 18.56 17.30 42.08
C ARG A 88 18.63 17.41 43.62
N ASN A 89 17.69 16.86 44.37
CA ASN A 89 17.65 16.77 45.83
C ASN A 89 17.88 18.09 46.61
N ASN A 90 18.17 19.21 45.96
CA ASN A 90 18.37 20.54 46.54
C ASN A 90 17.93 21.64 45.57
N MET A 91 16.96 22.47 45.96
CA MET A 91 16.55 23.66 45.21
C MET A 91 17.67 24.70 45.02
N HIS A 92 18.77 24.59 45.78
CA HIS A 92 19.89 25.54 45.75
C HIS A 92 20.84 25.35 44.56
N ASP A 93 20.78 24.18 43.89
CA ASP A 93 21.62 23.85 42.74
C ASP A 93 20.86 23.92 41.39
N MET A 94 19.71 24.60 41.34
CA MET A 94 19.02 24.83 40.08
C MET A 94 19.80 25.80 39.20
N ASP A 95 20.53 25.24 38.26
CA ASP A 95 21.21 26.01 37.24
C ASP A 95 20.18 26.71 36.33
N THR A 96 20.31 28.04 36.18
CA THR A 96 19.47 28.89 35.31
C THR A 96 19.39 28.30 33.89
N PHE A 97 20.44 27.60 33.45
CA PHE A 97 20.48 26.93 32.15
C PHE A 97 19.48 25.76 32.04
N MET A 98 19.25 25.02 33.11
CA MET A 98 18.25 23.92 33.09
C MET A 98 16.84 24.45 32.98
N LEU A 99 16.51 25.53 33.68
CA LEU A 99 15.21 26.19 33.55
C LEU A 99 15.00 26.74 32.13
N ALA A 100 16.01 27.37 31.57
CA ALA A 100 15.97 27.87 30.19
C ALA A 100 15.77 26.74 29.19
N LYS A 101 16.42 25.59 29.39
CA LYS A 101 16.22 24.39 28.56
C LYS A 101 14.78 23.85 28.63
N TRP A 102 14.19 23.81 29.84
CA TRP A 102 12.80 23.40 30.01
C TRP A 102 11.83 24.37 29.33
N VAL A 103 12.03 25.69 29.52
CA VAL A 103 11.22 26.73 28.88
C VAL A 103 11.28 26.59 27.36
N PHE A 104 12.50 26.45 26.80
CA PHE A 104 12.68 26.28 25.36
C PHE A 104 11.97 25.01 24.82
N LYS A 105 12.14 23.89 25.51
CA LYS A 105 11.52 22.62 25.15
C LYS A 105 9.98 22.71 25.16
N THR A 106 9.42 23.33 26.20
CA THR A 106 7.97 23.54 26.34
C THR A 106 7.46 24.51 25.28
N ALA A 107 8.18 25.60 25.01
CA ALA A 107 7.83 26.55 23.96
C ALA A 107 7.81 25.86 22.57
N CYS A 108 8.81 25.04 22.27
CA CYS A 108 8.80 24.24 21.04
C CYS A 108 7.57 23.31 20.96
N ALA A 109 7.22 22.65 22.07
CA ALA A 109 6.06 21.75 22.09
C ALA A 109 4.75 22.51 21.91
N VAL A 110 4.59 23.69 22.51
CA VAL A 110 3.42 24.58 22.33
C VAL A 110 3.26 25.00 20.85
N VAL A 111 4.35 25.14 20.10
CA VAL A 111 4.29 25.45 18.65
C VAL A 111 4.03 24.21 17.82
N ILE A 112 4.61 23.06 18.16
CA ILE A 112 4.51 21.82 17.39
C ILE A 112 3.10 21.22 17.49
N VAL A 113 2.52 21.14 18.69
CA VAL A 113 1.23 20.46 18.92
C VAL A 113 0.10 21.03 18.09
N PRO A 114 -0.14 22.35 18.00
CA PRO A 114 -1.19 22.91 17.13
C PRO A 114 -0.88 22.71 15.64
N ASN A 115 0.39 22.60 15.25
CA ASN A 115 0.80 22.38 13.86
C ASN A 115 0.96 20.91 13.49
N THR A 116 0.57 19.99 14.37
CA THR A 116 0.73 18.53 14.15
C THR A 116 0.09 18.07 12.86
N TRP A 117 -1.11 18.56 12.53
CA TRP A 117 -1.78 18.22 11.27
C TRP A 117 -0.91 18.51 10.05
N ASN A 118 -0.34 19.71 9.98
CA ASN A 118 0.52 20.12 8.87
C ASN A 118 1.80 19.27 8.80
N ILE A 119 2.40 18.94 9.96
CA ILE A 119 3.59 18.09 10.04
C ILE A 119 3.28 16.69 9.52
N VAL A 120 2.17 16.11 9.93
CA VAL A 120 1.74 14.77 9.48
C VAL A 120 1.47 14.76 7.98
N MET A 121 0.77 15.78 7.45
CA MET A 121 0.51 15.87 6.01
C MET A 121 1.82 16.01 5.21
N ALA A 122 2.78 16.78 5.70
CA ALA A 122 4.09 16.91 5.04
C ALA A 122 4.83 15.56 4.93
N VAL A 123 4.69 14.66 5.91
CA VAL A 123 5.26 13.30 5.83
C VAL A 123 4.63 12.52 4.68
N PHE A 124 3.31 12.60 4.51
CA PHE A 124 2.62 11.92 3.40
C PHE A 124 2.92 12.56 2.05
N ASP A 125 3.10 13.87 1.96
CA ASP A 125 3.51 14.56 0.72
C ASP A 125 4.91 14.11 0.27
N VAL A 126 5.85 13.97 1.21
CA VAL A 126 7.19 13.41 0.93
C VAL A 126 7.08 11.96 0.47
N ALA A 127 6.29 11.14 1.18
CA ALA A 127 6.06 9.74 0.80
C ALA A 127 5.46 9.63 -0.61
N GLN A 128 4.48 10.48 -0.95
CA GLN A 128 3.91 10.56 -2.29
C GLN A 128 4.96 10.89 -3.35
N SER A 129 5.84 11.85 -3.08
CA SER A 129 6.88 12.24 -4.04
C SER A 129 7.83 11.07 -4.36
N VAL A 130 8.14 10.24 -3.35
CA VAL A 130 8.95 9.01 -3.51
C VAL A 130 8.18 7.97 -4.34
N VAL A 131 6.91 7.77 -4.03
CA VAL A 131 6.03 6.83 -4.75
C VAL A 131 5.88 7.23 -6.21
N SER A 132 5.61 8.50 -6.51
CA SER A 132 5.45 8.99 -7.89
C SER A 132 6.73 8.81 -8.72
N ARG A 133 7.90 9.03 -8.13
CA ARG A 133 9.19 8.77 -8.80
C ARG A 133 9.41 7.28 -9.05
N ALA A 134 9.11 6.44 -8.06
CA ALA A 134 9.21 4.99 -8.21
C ALA A 134 8.26 4.45 -9.27
N SER A 135 7.00 4.91 -9.27
CA SER A 135 5.99 4.53 -10.27
C SER A 135 6.43 4.88 -11.69
N GLY A 136 7.00 6.07 -11.90
CA GLY A 136 7.48 6.49 -13.21
C GLY A 136 8.59 5.58 -13.75
N LEU A 137 9.48 5.08 -12.90
CA LEU A 137 10.52 4.12 -13.29
C LEU A 137 9.94 2.72 -13.57
N VAL A 138 8.95 2.29 -12.77
CA VAL A 138 8.33 0.98 -12.88
C VAL A 138 7.45 0.86 -14.12
N ILE A 139 6.58 1.86 -14.38
CA ILE A 139 5.64 1.83 -15.50
C ILE A 139 6.38 1.80 -16.85
N ALA A 140 7.51 2.49 -16.98
CA ALA A 140 8.33 2.47 -18.18
C ALA A 140 8.85 1.08 -18.55
N ASP A 141 9.09 0.22 -17.54
CA ASP A 141 9.65 -1.13 -17.73
C ASP A 141 8.61 -2.26 -17.70
N THR A 142 7.37 -2.00 -17.30
CA THR A 142 6.36 -3.05 -17.03
C THR A 142 5.26 -3.17 -18.07
N ASP A 143 5.29 -2.39 -19.16
CA ASP A 143 4.29 -2.52 -20.23
C ASP A 143 4.44 -3.89 -20.93
N ILE A 144 3.49 -4.78 -20.64
CA ILE A 144 3.45 -6.14 -21.21
C ILE A 144 2.85 -6.02 -22.61
N ARG A 145 3.71 -6.06 -23.63
CA ARG A 145 3.26 -6.13 -25.03
C ARG A 145 2.68 -7.50 -25.32
N ILE A 146 1.39 -7.56 -25.32
CA ILE A 146 0.62 -8.81 -25.45
C ILE A 146 0.55 -9.30 -26.90
N ASP A 147 0.61 -8.39 -27.87
CA ASP A 147 0.34 -8.67 -29.29
C ASP A 147 1.20 -9.81 -29.88
N SER A 148 2.49 -9.84 -29.55
CA SER A 148 3.40 -10.89 -30.06
C SER A 148 3.18 -12.27 -29.40
N VAL A 149 2.66 -12.27 -28.16
CA VAL A 149 2.39 -13.49 -27.39
C VAL A 149 1.09 -14.13 -27.86
N ILE A 150 0.05 -13.32 -28.10
CA ILE A 150 -1.28 -13.74 -28.55
C ILE A 150 -1.21 -14.46 -29.88
N VAL A 151 -0.50 -13.91 -30.87
CA VAL A 151 -0.38 -14.48 -32.20
C VAL A 151 0.29 -15.88 -32.17
N GLY A 152 1.35 -16.04 -31.37
CA GLY A 152 2.00 -17.34 -31.21
C GLY A 152 1.16 -18.38 -30.45
N LEU A 153 0.31 -17.92 -29.54
CA LEU A 153 -0.56 -18.77 -28.72
C LEU A 153 -1.72 -19.34 -29.54
N GLU A 154 -2.37 -18.51 -30.36
CA GLU A 154 -3.49 -18.90 -31.21
C GLU A 154 -3.09 -20.01 -32.18
N ALA A 155 -1.91 -19.88 -32.80
CA ALA A 155 -1.37 -20.92 -33.69
C ALA A 155 -1.17 -22.26 -32.96
N LYS A 156 -0.64 -22.25 -31.73
CA LYS A 156 -0.45 -23.46 -30.92
C LYS A 156 -1.76 -24.09 -30.48
N LEU A 157 -2.76 -23.28 -30.11
CA LEU A 157 -4.09 -23.78 -29.73
C LEU A 157 -4.80 -24.43 -30.89
N ALA A 158 -4.64 -23.93 -32.12
CA ALA A 158 -5.28 -24.50 -33.34
C ALA A 158 -4.77 -25.93 -33.67
N GLU A 159 -3.52 -26.24 -33.30
CA GLU A 159 -2.92 -27.56 -33.50
C GLU A 159 -3.34 -28.59 -32.43
N MET A 160 -3.99 -28.16 -31.34
CA MET A 160 -4.33 -29.03 -30.21
C MET A 160 -5.60 -29.86 -30.48
N GLU A 161 -5.68 -31.04 -29.84
CA GLU A 161 -6.87 -31.87 -29.84
C GLU A 161 -7.99 -31.27 -28.97
N LEU A 162 -9.25 -31.58 -29.34
CA LEU A 162 -10.45 -31.06 -28.67
C LEU A 162 -10.44 -31.32 -27.14
N GLY A 163 -9.96 -32.50 -26.72
CA GLY A 163 -9.87 -32.85 -25.30
C GLY A 163 -8.87 -31.99 -24.52
N ALA A 164 -7.74 -31.70 -25.14
CA ALA A 164 -6.73 -30.82 -24.56
C ALA A 164 -7.20 -29.36 -24.47
N LEU A 165 -7.89 -28.88 -25.52
CA LEU A 165 -8.50 -27.55 -25.53
C LEU A 165 -9.57 -27.40 -24.45
N PHE A 166 -10.41 -28.41 -24.23
CA PHE A 166 -11.41 -28.39 -23.16
C PHE A 166 -10.74 -28.32 -21.78
N GLY A 167 -9.67 -29.06 -21.56
CA GLY A 167 -8.86 -28.99 -20.33
C GLY A 167 -8.29 -27.60 -20.11
N LEU A 168 -7.71 -26.97 -21.13
CA LEU A 168 -7.19 -25.61 -21.07
C LEU A 168 -8.28 -24.55 -20.83
N TRP A 169 -9.45 -24.74 -21.45
CA TRP A 169 -10.59 -23.86 -21.25
C TRP A 169 -11.04 -23.87 -19.78
N VAL A 170 -11.17 -25.05 -19.15
CA VAL A 170 -11.47 -25.16 -17.72
C VAL A 170 -10.39 -24.48 -16.89
N GLN A 171 -9.12 -24.69 -17.19
CA GLN A 171 -8.01 -24.01 -16.48
C GLN A 171 -8.09 -22.48 -16.64
N SER A 172 -8.40 -21.98 -17.84
CA SER A 172 -8.53 -20.54 -18.08
C SER A 172 -9.66 -19.87 -17.29
N MET A 173 -10.71 -20.61 -16.93
CA MET A 173 -11.76 -20.08 -16.04
C MET A 173 -11.26 -19.78 -14.63
N PHE A 174 -10.32 -20.56 -14.09
CA PHE A 174 -9.69 -20.29 -12.79
C PHE A 174 -8.88 -19.01 -12.79
N VAL A 175 -8.37 -18.57 -13.95
CA VAL A 175 -7.68 -17.28 -14.11
C VAL A 175 -8.61 -16.13 -13.73
N GLY A 176 -9.84 -16.12 -14.23
CA GLY A 176 -10.84 -15.12 -13.88
C GLY A 176 -11.11 -15.05 -12.36
N PHE A 177 -11.20 -16.19 -11.70
CA PHE A 177 -11.38 -16.27 -10.25
C PHE A 177 -10.17 -15.71 -9.48
N THR A 178 -8.94 -16.06 -9.89
CA THR A 178 -7.74 -15.53 -9.22
C THR A 178 -7.59 -14.03 -9.42
N MET A 179 -7.97 -13.49 -10.60
CA MET A 179 -7.99 -12.05 -10.86
C MET A 179 -9.04 -11.32 -10.04
N TRP A 180 -10.19 -11.89 -9.84
CA TRP A 180 -11.22 -11.36 -8.96
C TRP A 180 -10.72 -11.31 -7.51
N ALA A 181 -10.08 -12.38 -7.03
CA ALA A 181 -9.48 -12.41 -5.70
C ALA A 181 -8.38 -11.36 -5.54
N LEU A 182 -7.50 -11.18 -6.55
CA LEU A 182 -6.48 -10.13 -6.56
C LEU A 182 -7.10 -8.73 -6.46
N ALA A 183 -8.15 -8.47 -7.23
CA ALA A 183 -8.85 -7.17 -7.19
C ALA A 183 -9.40 -6.86 -5.80
N ILE A 184 -9.97 -7.86 -5.11
CA ILE A 184 -10.42 -7.71 -3.72
C ILE A 184 -9.25 -7.45 -2.77
N CYS A 185 -8.14 -8.19 -2.89
CA CYS A 185 -6.94 -7.97 -2.09
C CYS A 185 -6.42 -6.54 -2.24
N ILE A 186 -6.30 -6.06 -3.47
CA ILE A 186 -5.86 -4.70 -3.78
C ILE A 186 -6.80 -3.66 -3.16
N PHE A 187 -8.11 -3.85 -3.32
CA PHE A 187 -9.11 -2.98 -2.71
C PHE A 187 -8.93 -2.91 -1.18
N ILE A 188 -8.88 -4.04 -0.51
CA ILE A 188 -8.73 -4.10 0.95
C ILE A 188 -7.45 -3.40 1.41
N ILE A 189 -6.32 -3.64 0.72
CA ILE A 189 -5.03 -3.07 1.11
C ILE A 189 -5.02 -1.57 0.88
N THR A 190 -5.51 -1.09 -0.27
CA THR A 190 -5.49 0.32 -0.62
C THR A 190 -6.42 1.15 0.26
N TYR A 191 -7.67 0.71 0.40
CA TYR A 191 -8.66 1.40 1.23
C TYR A 191 -8.36 1.24 2.73
N GLY A 192 -7.94 0.05 3.14
CA GLY A 192 -7.55 -0.22 4.53
C GLY A 192 -6.39 0.65 4.98
N ARG A 193 -5.36 0.82 4.13
CA ARG A 193 -4.25 1.73 4.38
C ARG A 193 -4.72 3.18 4.54
N MET A 194 -5.60 3.67 3.67
CA MET A 194 -6.11 5.04 3.75
C MET A 194 -6.94 5.28 5.02
N ILE A 195 -7.77 4.32 5.40
CA ILE A 195 -8.51 4.37 6.67
C ILE A 195 -7.54 4.39 7.85
N GLU A 196 -6.50 3.55 7.85
CA GLU A 196 -5.47 3.53 8.88
C GLU A 196 -4.74 4.87 8.99
N ILE A 197 -4.39 5.49 7.86
CA ILE A 197 -3.79 6.83 7.81
C ILE A 197 -4.71 7.87 8.47
N TYR A 198 -6.00 7.90 8.14
CA TYR A 198 -6.94 8.83 8.74
C TYR A 198 -7.10 8.61 10.24
N LEU A 199 -7.20 7.35 10.69
CA LEU A 199 -7.32 7.02 12.11
C LEU A 199 -6.08 7.47 12.90
N VAL A 200 -4.88 7.14 12.40
CA VAL A 200 -3.63 7.53 13.05
C VAL A 200 -3.45 9.04 13.04
N THR A 201 -3.80 9.72 11.95
CA THR A 201 -3.68 11.17 11.83
C THR A 201 -4.68 11.91 12.73
N SER A 202 -5.90 11.38 12.91
CA SER A 202 -6.92 12.01 13.75
C SER A 202 -6.46 12.23 15.19
N VAL A 203 -5.68 11.30 15.75
CA VAL A 203 -5.20 11.33 17.15
C VAL A 203 -3.79 11.90 17.30
N ALA A 204 -3.17 12.33 16.21
CA ALA A 204 -1.78 12.79 16.14
C ALA A 204 -1.36 13.84 17.21
N PRO A 205 -2.19 14.83 17.59
CA PRO A 205 -1.80 15.82 18.59
C PRO A 205 -1.46 15.21 19.96
N ILE A 206 -2.09 14.10 20.35
CA ILE A 206 -1.88 13.46 21.67
C ILE A 206 -0.45 12.91 21.80
N PRO A 207 0.04 11.98 20.95
CA PRO A 207 1.40 11.49 21.05
C PRO A 207 2.46 12.60 20.82
N MET A 208 2.15 13.62 20.01
CA MET A 208 3.06 14.76 19.83
C MET A 208 3.20 15.59 21.10
N ALA A 209 2.13 15.75 21.87
CA ALA A 209 2.17 16.44 23.15
C ALA A 209 3.07 15.73 24.17
N THR A 210 3.17 14.40 24.15
CA THR A 210 4.01 13.62 25.06
C THR A 210 5.50 13.77 24.81
N MET A 211 5.92 14.22 23.62
CA MET A 211 7.35 14.42 23.28
C MET A 211 8.05 15.46 24.17
N ALA A 212 7.29 16.30 24.86
CA ALA A 212 7.82 17.29 25.77
C ALA A 212 8.44 16.69 27.05
N ASN A 213 8.12 15.46 27.43
CA ASN A 213 8.65 14.78 28.62
C ASN A 213 9.68 13.70 28.24
N ARG A 214 10.66 13.46 29.12
CA ARG A 214 11.72 12.46 28.90
C ARG A 214 11.19 11.03 28.95
N GLU A 215 10.29 10.72 29.88
CA GLU A 215 9.74 9.38 30.08
C GLU A 215 8.65 9.07 29.07
N TRP A 216 7.73 10.01 28.82
CA TRP A 216 6.59 9.83 27.94
C TRP A 216 6.89 10.12 26.47
N GLY A 217 8.02 10.76 26.18
CA GLY A 217 8.45 11.12 24.83
C GLY A 217 8.63 9.93 23.89
N GLN A 218 8.83 8.74 24.44
CA GLN A 218 8.88 7.49 23.67
C GLN A 218 7.58 7.25 22.88
N MET A 219 6.41 7.60 23.45
CA MET A 219 5.12 7.48 22.77
C MET A 219 5.08 8.33 21.50
N GLY A 220 5.50 9.61 21.58
CA GLY A 220 5.55 10.48 20.41
C GLY A 220 6.57 10.02 19.36
N GLN A 221 7.73 9.51 19.79
CA GLN A 221 8.73 8.95 18.87
C GLN A 221 8.21 7.69 18.14
N ASN A 222 7.57 6.77 18.85
CA ASN A 222 6.98 5.58 18.26
C ASN A 222 5.84 5.94 17.29
N TYR A 223 5.07 6.96 17.63
CA TYR A 223 4.05 7.49 16.72
C TYR A 223 4.65 8.00 15.41
N LEU A 224 5.71 8.81 15.47
CA LEU A 224 6.40 9.29 14.26
C LEU A 224 6.96 8.13 13.42
N ARG A 225 7.57 7.14 14.07
CA ARG A 225 8.04 5.92 13.37
C ARG A 225 6.90 5.19 12.66
N SER A 226 5.74 5.04 13.32
CA SER A 226 4.55 4.44 12.72
C SER A 226 4.03 5.25 11.54
N LEU A 227 4.05 6.58 11.64
CA LEU A 227 3.66 7.47 10.57
C LEU A 227 4.56 7.33 9.33
N PHE A 228 5.89 7.31 9.54
CA PHE A 228 6.85 7.05 8.45
C PHE A 228 6.66 5.66 7.85
N ALA A 229 6.40 4.64 8.67
CA ALA A 229 6.12 3.29 8.20
C ALA A 229 4.87 3.25 7.29
N LEU A 230 3.78 3.92 7.68
CA LEU A 230 2.56 4.05 6.85
C LEU A 230 2.82 4.79 5.54
N GLY A 231 3.61 5.86 5.58
CA GLY A 231 4.02 6.58 4.36
C GLY A 231 4.84 5.68 3.42
N PHE A 232 5.84 4.97 3.99
CA PHE A 232 6.76 4.13 3.23
C PHE A 232 6.11 2.83 2.72
N GLN A 233 5.04 2.36 3.36
CA GLN A 233 4.28 1.20 2.90
C GLN A 233 3.83 1.34 1.44
N ALA A 234 3.44 2.56 1.01
CA ALA A 234 3.08 2.85 -0.37
C ALA A 234 4.20 2.47 -1.36
N PHE A 235 5.43 2.84 -1.04
CA PHE A 235 6.61 2.51 -1.84
C PHE A 235 6.83 0.99 -1.92
N LEU A 236 6.69 0.27 -0.81
CA LEU A 236 6.80 -1.19 -0.80
C LEU A 236 5.72 -1.87 -1.65
N ILE A 237 4.50 -1.36 -1.64
CA ILE A 237 3.42 -1.85 -2.50
C ILE A 237 3.80 -1.71 -3.97
N ILE A 238 4.31 -0.55 -4.39
CA ILE A 238 4.76 -0.32 -5.77
C ILE A 238 5.87 -1.30 -6.17
N ILE A 239 6.85 -1.53 -5.29
CA ILE A 239 7.92 -2.52 -5.55
C ILE A 239 7.35 -3.93 -5.72
N CYS A 240 6.43 -4.36 -4.85
CA CYS A 240 5.80 -5.67 -4.98
C CYS A 240 5.07 -5.83 -6.32
N VAL A 241 4.35 -4.81 -6.74
CA VAL A 241 3.63 -4.79 -8.02
C VAL A 241 4.58 -4.80 -9.20
N ALA A 242 5.70 -4.06 -9.11
CA ALA A 242 6.76 -4.06 -10.12
C ALA A 242 7.37 -5.45 -10.30
N ILE A 243 7.74 -6.10 -9.20
CA ILE A 243 8.28 -7.47 -9.23
C ILE A 243 7.27 -8.42 -9.87
N TYR A 244 6.01 -8.34 -9.48
CA TYR A 244 4.95 -9.14 -10.06
C TYR A 244 4.80 -8.94 -11.58
N ALA A 245 4.80 -7.71 -12.05
CA ALA A 245 4.71 -7.40 -13.47
C ALA A 245 5.88 -7.99 -14.27
N VAL A 246 7.11 -7.91 -13.74
CA VAL A 246 8.30 -8.52 -14.36
C VAL A 246 8.20 -10.06 -14.39
N LEU A 247 7.71 -10.68 -13.30
CA LEU A 247 7.53 -12.13 -13.24
C LEU A 247 6.46 -12.62 -14.25
N VAL A 248 5.34 -11.91 -14.34
CA VAL A 248 4.28 -12.24 -15.32
C VAL A 248 4.77 -12.06 -16.75
N ARG A 249 5.58 -11.04 -17.03
CA ARG A 249 6.22 -10.86 -18.35
C ARG A 249 7.10 -12.06 -18.74
N GLY A 250 7.82 -12.64 -17.78
CA GLY A 250 8.62 -13.84 -18.01
C GLY A 250 7.81 -15.05 -18.49
N ILE A 251 6.55 -15.15 -18.07
CA ILE A 251 5.64 -16.25 -18.46
C ILE A 251 5.26 -16.16 -19.95
N ALA A 252 5.20 -14.97 -20.52
CA ALA A 252 4.85 -14.76 -21.91
C ALA A 252 5.81 -15.47 -22.91
N VAL A 253 6.99 -15.90 -22.43
CA VAL A 253 8.00 -16.65 -23.20
C VAL A 253 7.86 -18.17 -23.05
N GLU A 254 7.01 -18.64 -22.13
CA GLU A 254 6.81 -20.07 -21.85
C GLU A 254 6.21 -20.81 -23.06
N ASN A 255 6.73 -22.00 -23.36
CA ASN A 255 6.29 -22.78 -24.50
C ASN A 255 5.01 -23.58 -24.21
N ASP A 256 4.72 -23.89 -22.95
CA ASP A 256 3.53 -24.65 -22.55
C ASP A 256 2.47 -23.74 -21.94
N VAL A 257 1.31 -23.66 -22.60
CA VAL A 257 0.19 -22.81 -22.21
C VAL A 257 -0.36 -23.18 -20.83
N SER A 258 -0.45 -24.47 -20.51
CA SER A 258 -0.97 -24.94 -19.22
C SER A 258 -0.03 -24.50 -18.09
N THR A 259 1.27 -24.68 -18.24
CA THR A 259 2.27 -24.23 -17.29
C THR A 259 2.25 -22.71 -17.12
N ALA A 260 2.09 -21.95 -18.22
CA ALA A 260 1.96 -20.50 -18.19
C ALA A 260 0.76 -20.04 -17.34
N ILE A 261 -0.41 -20.66 -17.52
CA ILE A 261 -1.63 -20.37 -16.75
C ILE A 261 -1.41 -20.60 -15.24
N TRP A 262 -0.90 -21.79 -14.87
CA TRP A 262 -0.68 -22.13 -13.46
C TRP A 262 0.38 -21.26 -12.80
N THR A 263 1.45 -20.94 -13.50
CA THR A 263 2.51 -20.05 -13.00
C THR A 263 1.98 -18.63 -12.78
N CYS A 264 1.19 -18.10 -13.70
CA CYS A 264 0.55 -16.79 -13.55
C CYS A 264 -0.40 -16.74 -12.34
N MET A 265 -1.22 -17.78 -12.15
CA MET A 265 -2.07 -17.88 -10.97
C MET A 265 -1.23 -17.93 -9.68
N GLY A 266 -0.15 -18.71 -9.67
CA GLY A 266 0.78 -18.79 -8.54
C GLY A 266 1.39 -17.44 -8.20
N TYR A 267 1.86 -16.68 -9.17
CA TYR A 267 2.39 -15.32 -8.96
C TYR A 267 1.32 -14.35 -8.47
N THR A 268 0.09 -14.48 -8.97
CA THR A 268 -1.03 -13.65 -8.51
C THR A 268 -1.35 -13.90 -7.03
N VAL A 269 -1.39 -15.16 -6.62
CA VAL A 269 -1.59 -15.52 -5.20
C VAL A 269 -0.41 -15.03 -4.35
N LEU A 270 0.82 -15.19 -4.84
CA LEU A 270 2.02 -14.69 -4.16
C LEU A 270 1.96 -13.17 -3.98
N LEU A 271 1.53 -12.42 -5.00
CA LEU A 271 1.34 -10.97 -4.90
C LEU A 271 0.34 -10.62 -3.79
N CYS A 272 -0.81 -11.28 -3.73
CA CYS A 272 -1.80 -11.04 -2.67
C CYS A 272 -1.16 -11.19 -1.27
N PHE A 273 -0.44 -12.29 -1.03
CA PHE A 273 0.23 -12.52 0.26
C PHE A 273 1.32 -11.50 0.56
N THR A 274 2.13 -11.13 -0.43
CA THR A 274 3.20 -10.14 -0.23
C THR A 274 2.64 -8.75 0.05
N LEU A 275 1.56 -8.35 -0.63
CA LEU A 275 0.87 -7.08 -0.39
C LEU A 275 0.36 -6.98 1.05
N PHE A 276 -0.25 -8.01 1.61
CA PHE A 276 -0.67 -8.03 3.03
C PHE A 276 0.51 -7.89 4.00
N LYS A 277 1.69 -8.39 3.64
CA LYS A 277 2.89 -8.28 4.47
C LYS A 277 3.57 -6.92 4.39
N THR A 278 3.24 -6.06 3.43
CA THR A 278 3.90 -4.74 3.26
C THR A 278 3.76 -3.84 4.48
N SER A 279 2.63 -3.86 5.18
CA SER A 279 2.42 -3.09 6.41
C SER A 279 3.35 -3.55 7.52
N SER A 280 3.42 -4.86 7.78
CA SER A 280 4.32 -5.44 8.79
C SER A 280 5.79 -5.18 8.45
N LEU A 281 6.17 -5.29 7.17
CA LEU A 281 7.53 -5.03 6.72
C LEU A 281 7.91 -3.55 6.89
N ALA A 282 7.02 -2.63 6.53
CA ALA A 282 7.23 -1.20 6.72
C ALA A 282 7.44 -0.87 8.21
N ARG A 283 6.58 -1.39 9.09
CA ARG A 283 6.72 -1.20 10.55
C ARG A 283 8.03 -1.77 11.09
N SER A 284 8.47 -2.93 10.59
CA SER A 284 9.75 -3.55 10.99
C SER A 284 10.95 -2.69 10.60
N VAL A 285 10.95 -2.12 9.39
CA VAL A 285 12.04 -1.23 8.90
C VAL A 285 12.20 0.00 9.77
N PHE A 286 11.10 0.59 10.24
CA PHE A 286 11.11 1.80 11.07
C PHE A 286 11.12 1.51 12.58
N HIS A 287 11.21 0.23 12.99
CA HIS A 287 11.08 -0.18 14.41
C HIS A 287 9.85 0.43 15.08
N ALA A 288 8.73 0.47 14.35
CA ALA A 288 7.44 0.94 14.82
C ALA A 288 6.68 -0.23 15.48
N HIS A 289 6.53 -0.14 16.80
CA HIS A 289 5.84 -1.15 17.62
C HIS A 289 4.49 -0.64 18.08
#